data_44200539d3fd6a84d027b9472aaa3750
#
_entry.id   44200539d3fd6a84d027b9472aaa3750
#
_cell.length_a   1.000
_cell.length_b   1.000
_cell.length_c   1.000
_cell.angle_alpha   90.00
_cell.angle_beta   90.00
_cell.angle_gamma   90.00
#
_symmetry.space_group_name_H-M   'P 1'
#
loop_
_entity.id
_entity.type
_entity.pdbx_description
1 polymer ?
#
loop_
_entity_poly.entity_id
_entity_poly.type
_entity_poly.pdbx_seq_one_letter_code
_entity_poly.pdbx_strand_id
1 'polypeptide(L)'
;MDIPIEKKRFTPKRIAMIIGGTLLIGLIVFVLLSSSGSTKLNVEKERISINTVKKDIFQENIPVNGVVMPITTIYLDALEGGRVEEKLAEDGAMMKKGEPILRLSNTDLELSLVNQETQVYNLLTQMQRTQNASRENTINKLNQLTEVKSSLREAERRYKLNKKLFDKGAVAEQEYLETKNNYNYQKDRLALTERVLQQDSISSKQENVQARESYEKTRKALELMRKKVEDLVVRAPVDGQLTSLDAEIGQSKSKGERLGQIDVISGYKVRVDVDEHYISRIYAGQQGSFNFDGKKYTLEIKKVYTQVANGRFQVDMTFLEEAPEKIRRGQTLQIRVALSQEKEAVLIPKGGFFQETGGNWIFKVSEDGSIAYKTDIQLGSQNTEYYEVLSGLEPGDQVITSSYSNYEDIQELVLKD
;
A
#
# COMPACT_ATOMS: atom_id res chain seq x y z
N MET A 1 13.67 -13.68 -117.64
CA MET A 1 15.12 -13.66 -117.33
C MET A 1 15.27 -12.84 -116.05
N ASP A 2 15.24 -13.51 -114.89
CA ASP A 2 15.46 -12.85 -113.63
C ASP A 2 16.93 -13.03 -113.25
N ILE A 3 17.59 -11.93 -112.96
CA ILE A 3 18.97 -11.90 -112.46
C ILE A 3 18.91 -11.85 -110.95
N PRO A 4 19.53 -12.78 -110.23
CA PRO A 4 19.54 -12.71 -108.78
C PRO A 4 20.55 -11.67 -108.27
N ILE A 5 20.11 -10.71 -107.44
CA ILE A 5 20.94 -9.74 -106.76
C ILE A 5 21.56 -10.38 -105.52
N GLU A 6 22.89 -10.58 -105.48
CA GLU A 6 23.65 -11.00 -104.33
C GLU A 6 23.63 -9.91 -103.19
N LYS A 7 23.00 -10.17 -102.09
CA LYS A 7 23.07 -9.33 -100.89
C LYS A 7 24.39 -9.55 -100.16
N LYS A 8 25.30 -8.56 -100.23
CA LYS A 8 26.48 -8.51 -99.37
C LYS A 8 26.05 -8.44 -97.85
N ARG A 9 26.27 -9.53 -97.13
CA ARG A 9 25.82 -9.70 -95.74
C ARG A 9 26.55 -8.83 -94.71
N PHE A 10 27.74 -8.32 -94.96
CA PHE A 10 28.48 -7.44 -94.04
C PHE A 10 29.18 -6.30 -94.82
N THR A 11 28.77 -5.08 -94.62
CA THR A 11 29.48 -3.89 -95.07
C THR A 11 30.53 -3.48 -94.02
N PRO A 12 31.71 -2.98 -94.46
CA PRO A 12 32.83 -2.63 -93.54
C PRO A 12 32.41 -1.62 -92.45
N LYS A 13 31.38 -0.79 -92.72
CA LYS A 13 30.81 0.14 -91.72
C LYS A 13 30.06 -0.57 -90.62
N ARG A 14 29.39 -1.70 -90.90
CA ARG A 14 28.69 -2.48 -89.84
C ARG A 14 29.66 -3.27 -88.94
N ILE A 15 30.75 -3.77 -89.53
CA ILE A 15 31.83 -4.46 -88.73
C ILE A 15 32.53 -3.47 -87.82
N ALA A 16 32.84 -2.25 -88.33
CA ALA A 16 33.44 -1.20 -87.49
C ALA A 16 32.49 -0.76 -86.32
N MET A 17 31.14 -0.74 -86.56
CA MET A 17 30.17 -0.41 -85.54
C MET A 17 30.04 -1.50 -84.48
N ILE A 18 30.14 -2.78 -84.81
CA ILE A 18 30.13 -3.93 -83.87
C ILE A 18 31.42 -3.94 -83.07
N ILE A 19 32.56 -3.73 -83.65
CA ILE A 19 33.87 -3.67 -82.97
C ILE A 19 33.90 -2.46 -82.01
N GLY A 20 33.41 -1.30 -82.44
CA GLY A 20 33.28 -0.12 -81.57
C GLY A 20 32.31 -0.35 -80.38
N GLY A 21 31.18 -1.03 -80.63
CA GLY A 21 30.22 -1.37 -79.59
C GLY A 21 30.78 -2.37 -78.57
N THR A 22 31.50 -3.40 -78.98
CA THR A 22 32.13 -4.37 -78.07
C THR A 22 33.30 -3.77 -77.31
N LEU A 23 34.07 -2.85 -77.91
CA LEU A 23 35.13 -2.12 -77.14
C LEU A 23 34.55 -1.17 -76.15
N LEU A 24 33.42 -0.49 -76.45
CA LEU A 24 32.75 0.39 -75.54
C LEU A 24 32.11 -0.39 -74.34
N ILE A 25 31.50 -1.56 -74.63
CA ILE A 25 30.99 -2.45 -73.61
C ILE A 25 32.13 -2.99 -72.74
N GLY A 26 33.23 -3.39 -73.31
CA GLY A 26 34.45 -3.83 -72.62
C GLY A 26 35.05 -2.74 -71.77
N LEU A 27 35.03 -1.48 -72.19
CA LEU A 27 35.50 -0.34 -71.42
C LEU A 27 34.57 -0.02 -70.27
N ILE A 28 33.26 -0.11 -70.51
CA ILE A 28 32.25 0.07 -69.37
C ILE A 28 32.39 -1.02 -68.34
N VAL A 29 32.52 -2.28 -68.73
CA VAL A 29 32.74 -3.41 -67.82
C VAL A 29 34.09 -3.28 -67.13
N PHE A 30 35.12 -2.83 -67.78
CA PHE A 30 36.43 -2.56 -67.15
C PHE A 30 36.36 -1.42 -66.14
N VAL A 31 35.66 -0.32 -66.47
CA VAL A 31 35.47 0.80 -65.55
C VAL A 31 34.62 0.37 -64.35
N LEU A 32 33.56 -0.43 -64.55
CA LEU A 32 32.73 -0.97 -63.43
C LEU A 32 33.55 -1.94 -62.56
N LEU A 33 34.36 -2.79 -63.08
CA LEU A 33 35.23 -3.70 -62.33
C LEU A 33 36.41 -2.99 -61.68
N SER A 34 36.95 -1.90 -62.30
CA SER A 34 38.01 -1.09 -61.66
C SER A 34 37.51 -0.10 -60.65
N SER A 35 36.21 0.24 -60.67
CA SER A 35 35.55 1.15 -59.69
C SER A 35 35.20 0.46 -58.37
N SER A 36 35.42 -0.86 -58.20
CA SER A 36 35.29 -1.60 -56.94
C SER A 36 36.50 -1.42 -56.01
N GLY A 37 37.21 -0.34 -56.07
CA GLY A 37 38.22 0.01 -55.08
C GLY A 37 37.54 0.38 -53.74
N SER A 38 37.80 -0.40 -52.68
CA SER A 38 37.37 -0.02 -51.32
C SER A 38 37.83 1.40 -51.00
N THR A 39 36.89 2.27 -50.61
CA THR A 39 37.24 3.62 -50.12
C THR A 39 38.08 3.53 -48.88
N LYS A 40 39.33 3.98 -48.90
CA LYS A 40 40.29 3.93 -47.80
C LYS A 40 40.48 5.31 -47.21
N LEU A 41 40.46 5.41 -45.89
CA LEU A 41 40.73 6.64 -45.13
C LEU A 41 41.85 6.41 -44.12
N ASN A 42 42.80 7.35 -44.05
CA ASN A 42 43.83 7.34 -43.00
C ASN A 42 43.28 7.94 -41.74
N VAL A 43 43.42 7.23 -40.63
CA VAL A 43 42.95 7.66 -39.30
C VAL A 43 44.07 7.49 -38.29
N GLU A 44 44.28 8.51 -37.43
CA GLU A 44 45.23 8.44 -36.33
C GLU A 44 44.66 7.61 -35.20
N LYS A 45 45.41 6.64 -34.66
CA LYS A 45 44.95 5.77 -33.57
C LYS A 45 44.56 6.53 -32.31
N GLU A 46 45.18 7.68 -32.06
CA GLU A 46 44.88 8.54 -30.90
C GLU A 46 43.44 9.12 -30.94
N ARG A 47 42.79 9.17 -32.09
CA ARG A 47 41.43 9.73 -32.26
C ARG A 47 40.33 8.72 -32.19
N ILE A 48 40.66 7.44 -32.01
CA ILE A 48 39.70 6.35 -31.99
C ILE A 48 39.86 5.53 -30.69
N SER A 49 38.78 4.96 -30.25
CA SER A 49 38.80 4.02 -29.10
C SER A 49 38.74 2.59 -29.65
N ILE A 50 39.83 1.85 -29.45
CA ILE A 50 39.90 0.43 -29.82
C ILE A 50 39.67 -0.40 -28.55
N ASN A 51 38.71 -1.33 -28.60
CA ASN A 51 38.36 -2.20 -27.51
C ASN A 51 38.37 -3.65 -27.97
N THR A 52 38.74 -4.54 -27.03
CA THR A 52 38.80 -5.99 -27.28
C THR A 52 37.43 -6.62 -26.97
N VAL A 53 36.94 -7.42 -27.90
CA VAL A 53 35.76 -8.27 -27.72
C VAL A 53 36.08 -9.35 -26.70
N LYS A 54 35.26 -9.50 -25.68
CA LYS A 54 35.51 -10.49 -24.61
C LYS A 54 34.30 -11.41 -24.41
N LYS A 55 34.52 -12.62 -23.98
CA LYS A 55 33.50 -13.52 -23.47
C LYS A 55 33.46 -13.39 -21.95
N ASP A 56 32.32 -12.96 -21.43
CA ASP A 56 32.18 -12.72 -20.00
C ASP A 56 30.72 -12.97 -19.56
N ILE A 57 30.49 -12.97 -18.25
CA ILE A 57 29.14 -13.06 -17.68
C ILE A 57 28.36 -11.79 -18.04
N PHE A 58 27.23 -11.98 -18.68
CA PHE A 58 26.34 -10.91 -19.10
C PHE A 58 24.96 -11.05 -18.46
N GLN A 59 24.44 -9.94 -17.96
CA GLN A 59 23.09 -9.80 -17.48
C GLN A 59 22.48 -8.53 -18.07
N GLU A 60 21.36 -8.68 -18.74
CA GLU A 60 20.61 -7.52 -19.21
C GLU A 60 20.04 -6.77 -18.00
N ASN A 61 20.26 -5.48 -17.90
CA ASN A 61 19.74 -4.64 -16.86
C ASN A 61 19.32 -3.27 -17.39
N ILE A 62 18.40 -2.63 -16.67
CA ILE A 62 17.97 -1.26 -16.92
C ILE A 62 18.30 -0.38 -15.73
N PRO A 63 18.80 0.84 -15.96
CA PRO A 63 18.95 1.84 -14.92
C PRO A 63 17.60 2.47 -14.61
N VAL A 64 17.21 2.48 -13.36
CA VAL A 64 15.98 3.09 -12.88
C VAL A 64 16.24 3.90 -11.62
N ASN A 65 15.44 4.93 -11.39
CA ASN A 65 15.52 5.73 -10.18
C ASN A 65 14.44 5.28 -9.20
N GLY A 66 14.84 5.06 -7.96
CA GLY A 66 13.94 4.70 -6.89
C GLY A 66 14.06 5.64 -5.71
N VAL A 67 12.96 5.85 -4.99
CA VAL A 67 12.88 6.68 -3.79
C VAL A 67 12.73 5.79 -2.57
N VAL A 68 13.58 6.01 -1.57
CA VAL A 68 13.54 5.29 -0.30
C VAL A 68 12.31 5.72 0.48
N MET A 69 11.51 4.75 0.89
CA MET A 69 10.29 4.95 1.68
C MET A 69 10.29 3.97 2.87
N PRO A 70 9.65 4.30 3.98
CA PRO A 70 9.42 3.34 5.04
C PRO A 70 8.50 2.22 4.53
N ILE A 71 8.61 1.02 5.08
CA ILE A 71 7.71 -0.09 4.73
C ILE A 71 6.27 0.29 5.06
N THR A 72 6.05 0.90 6.23
CA THR A 72 4.73 1.31 6.71
C THR A 72 4.76 2.75 7.19
N THR A 73 3.83 3.56 6.70
CA THR A 73 3.52 4.90 7.20
C THR A 73 2.10 4.89 7.76
N ILE A 74 1.92 5.39 8.97
CA ILE A 74 0.61 5.57 9.59
C ILE A 74 0.31 7.05 9.65
N TYR A 75 -0.85 7.40 9.12
CA TYR A 75 -1.34 8.77 9.15
C TYR A 75 -2.05 9.07 10.47
N LEU A 76 -1.83 10.27 10.97
CA LEU A 76 -2.46 10.79 12.16
C LEU A 76 -3.57 11.76 11.73
N ASP A 77 -4.81 11.35 11.89
CA ASP A 77 -5.96 12.19 11.61
C ASP A 77 -6.65 12.59 12.92
N ALA A 78 -7.21 13.79 13.00
CA ALA A 78 -7.96 14.25 14.16
C ALA A 78 -9.23 13.39 14.35
N LEU A 79 -9.30 12.61 15.41
CA LEU A 79 -10.49 11.81 15.75
C LEU A 79 -11.66 12.69 16.17
N GLU A 80 -11.37 13.80 16.87
CA GLU A 80 -12.33 14.88 17.18
C GLU A 80 -11.71 16.23 16.78
N GLY A 81 -12.54 17.18 16.37
CA GLY A 81 -12.09 18.52 16.00
C GLY A 81 -11.81 19.38 17.23
N GLY A 82 -10.92 20.35 17.08
CA GLY A 82 -10.58 21.27 18.13
C GLY A 82 -9.51 22.27 17.72
N ARG A 83 -9.17 23.18 18.61
CA ARG A 83 -8.07 24.12 18.48
C ARG A 83 -6.81 23.50 19.08
N VAL A 84 -5.67 23.57 18.40
CA VAL A 84 -4.38 23.12 18.91
C VAL A 84 -4.01 23.98 20.13
N GLU A 85 -3.99 23.37 21.30
CA GLU A 85 -3.65 24.04 22.57
C GLU A 85 -2.15 23.90 22.87
N GLU A 86 -1.61 22.69 22.67
CA GLU A 86 -0.25 22.37 23.02
C GLU A 86 0.34 21.37 22.02
N LYS A 87 1.62 21.57 21.68
CA LYS A 87 2.42 20.67 20.86
C LYS A 87 3.45 20.01 21.76
N LEU A 88 3.35 18.69 21.93
CA LEU A 88 4.14 17.90 22.88
C LEU A 88 5.32 17.17 22.22
N ALA A 89 5.29 17.03 20.88
CA ALA A 89 6.34 16.44 20.09
C ALA A 89 6.62 17.30 18.84
N GLU A 90 7.86 17.27 18.38
CA GLU A 90 8.31 17.97 17.17
C GLU A 90 8.54 16.99 16.02
N ASP A 91 8.57 17.52 14.78
CA ASP A 91 8.94 16.78 13.60
C ASP A 91 10.30 16.10 13.76
N GLY A 92 10.39 14.83 13.37
CA GLY A 92 11.60 14.03 13.51
C GLY A 92 11.73 13.30 14.85
N ALA A 93 10.87 13.57 15.84
CA ALA A 93 10.92 12.90 17.15
C ALA A 93 10.63 11.40 17.04
N MET A 94 11.33 10.61 17.85
CA MET A 94 11.08 9.19 18.04
C MET A 94 9.98 9.01 19.06
N MET A 95 8.88 8.36 18.67
CA MET A 95 7.68 8.18 19.48
C MET A 95 7.49 6.72 19.84
N LYS A 96 7.05 6.49 21.06
CA LYS A 96 6.54 5.19 21.53
C LYS A 96 5.02 5.15 21.43
N LYS A 97 4.47 3.97 21.22
CA LYS A 97 3.01 3.76 21.21
C LYS A 97 2.35 4.31 22.48
N GLY A 98 1.33 5.14 22.29
CA GLY A 98 0.60 5.80 23.36
C GLY A 98 1.20 7.13 23.85
N GLU A 99 2.39 7.50 23.40
CA GLU A 99 3.03 8.77 23.76
C GLU A 99 2.27 9.95 23.13
N PRO A 100 1.98 11.03 23.89
CA PRO A 100 1.21 12.16 23.40
C PRO A 100 2.03 13.00 22.44
N ILE A 101 1.39 13.44 21.33
CA ILE A 101 1.98 14.26 20.27
C ILE A 101 1.53 15.70 20.37
N LEU A 102 0.21 15.91 20.48
CA LEU A 102 -0.39 17.23 20.63
C LEU A 102 -1.71 17.12 21.41
N ARG A 103 -2.15 18.25 21.95
CA ARG A 103 -3.45 18.41 22.60
C ARG A 103 -4.32 19.39 21.84
N LEU A 104 -5.55 18.97 21.59
CA LEU A 104 -6.62 19.82 21.07
C LEU A 104 -7.51 20.29 22.23
N SER A 105 -8.05 21.48 22.16
CA SER A 105 -9.09 22.02 23.06
C SER A 105 -10.41 22.09 22.28
N ASN A 106 -11.49 21.57 22.89
CA ASN A 106 -12.86 21.66 22.35
C ASN A 106 -13.85 21.87 23.49
N THR A 107 -14.16 23.13 23.76
CA THR A 107 -15.03 23.56 24.85
C THR A 107 -16.44 22.96 24.74
N ASP A 108 -16.96 22.79 23.53
CA ASP A 108 -18.32 22.23 23.31
C ASP A 108 -18.37 20.75 23.69
N LEU A 109 -17.29 20.01 23.38
CA LEU A 109 -17.16 18.60 23.75
C LEU A 109 -17.00 18.44 25.26
N GLU A 110 -16.19 19.29 25.90
CA GLU A 110 -15.99 19.30 27.36
C GLU A 110 -17.28 19.65 28.09
N LEU A 111 -18.02 20.67 27.61
CA LEU A 111 -19.36 21.01 28.15
C LEU A 111 -20.35 19.84 27.99
N SER A 112 -20.32 19.18 26.84
CA SER A 112 -21.14 18.00 26.57
C SER A 112 -20.82 16.85 27.54
N LEU A 113 -19.55 16.65 27.90
CA LEU A 113 -19.13 15.67 28.90
C LEU A 113 -19.72 16.00 30.27
N VAL A 114 -19.61 17.27 30.74
CA VAL A 114 -20.17 17.72 32.03
C VAL A 114 -21.69 17.52 32.10
N ASN A 115 -22.39 17.84 30.98
CA ASN A 115 -23.82 17.62 30.87
C ASN A 115 -24.18 16.13 30.98
N GLN A 116 -23.44 15.26 30.30
CA GLN A 116 -23.63 13.81 30.34
C GLN A 116 -23.37 13.24 31.75
N GLU A 117 -22.32 13.72 32.43
CA GLU A 117 -22.03 13.34 33.84
C GLU A 117 -23.18 13.73 34.78
N THR A 118 -23.71 14.94 34.63
CA THR A 118 -24.87 15.44 35.39
C THR A 118 -26.09 14.56 35.14
N GLN A 119 -26.36 14.17 33.91
CA GLN A 119 -27.46 13.29 33.55
C GLN A 119 -27.34 11.91 34.20
N VAL A 120 -26.15 11.31 34.20
CA VAL A 120 -25.89 10.02 34.85
C VAL A 120 -26.12 10.12 36.37
N TYR A 121 -25.65 11.21 37.01
CA TYR A 121 -25.85 11.44 38.41
C TYR A 121 -27.33 11.58 38.80
N ASN A 122 -28.11 12.32 37.99
CA ASN A 122 -29.56 12.46 38.18
C ASN A 122 -30.29 11.13 38.05
N LEU A 123 -29.97 10.33 37.03
CA LEU A 123 -30.55 8.99 36.87
C LEU A 123 -30.17 8.02 37.97
N LEU A 124 -28.93 8.05 38.48
CA LEU A 124 -28.50 7.26 39.63
C LEU A 124 -29.34 7.61 40.86
N THR A 125 -29.51 8.90 41.15
CA THR A 125 -30.32 9.39 42.27
C THR A 125 -31.79 8.95 42.14
N GLN A 126 -32.35 9.04 40.93
CA GLN A 126 -33.72 8.59 40.69
C GLN A 126 -33.87 7.07 40.85
N MET A 127 -32.92 6.28 40.33
CA MET A 127 -32.91 4.84 40.52
C MET A 127 -32.87 4.46 42.02
N GLN A 128 -32.03 5.12 42.81
CA GLN A 128 -31.97 4.90 44.25
C GLN A 128 -33.29 5.25 44.96
N ARG A 129 -33.92 6.37 44.56
CA ARG A 129 -35.25 6.75 45.11
C ARG A 129 -36.31 5.70 44.78
N THR A 130 -36.35 5.23 43.51
CA THR A 130 -37.28 4.17 43.09
C THR A 130 -37.07 2.88 43.89
N GLN A 131 -35.81 2.47 44.09
CA GLN A 131 -35.49 1.28 44.88
C GLN A 131 -35.92 1.42 46.35
N ASN A 132 -35.67 2.58 46.96
CA ASN A 132 -36.06 2.84 48.34
C ASN A 132 -37.60 2.85 48.50
N ALA A 133 -38.33 3.55 47.58
CA ALA A 133 -39.79 3.58 47.58
C ALA A 133 -40.40 2.19 47.38
N SER A 134 -39.83 1.40 46.46
CA SER A 134 -40.20 0.00 46.23
C SER A 134 -40.03 -0.86 47.49
N ARG A 135 -38.86 -0.71 48.19
CA ARG A 135 -38.61 -1.43 49.44
C ARG A 135 -39.61 -1.05 50.53
N GLU A 136 -39.85 0.24 50.74
CA GLU A 136 -40.79 0.75 51.73
C GLU A 136 -42.22 0.24 51.43
N ASN A 137 -42.69 0.35 50.18
CA ASN A 137 -44.00 -0.17 49.78
C ASN A 137 -44.10 -1.69 50.08
N THR A 138 -43.07 -2.47 49.76
CA THR A 138 -43.02 -3.92 50.02
C THR A 138 -43.15 -4.20 51.53
N ILE A 139 -42.46 -3.47 52.39
CA ILE A 139 -42.53 -3.62 53.86
C ILE A 139 -43.95 -3.31 54.36
N ASN A 140 -44.56 -2.21 53.87
CA ASN A 140 -45.94 -1.83 54.28
C ASN A 140 -46.94 -2.90 53.86
N LYS A 141 -46.81 -3.46 52.63
CA LYS A 141 -47.69 -4.56 52.16
C LYS A 141 -47.54 -5.84 52.99
N LEU A 142 -46.30 -6.18 53.39
CA LEU A 142 -46.03 -7.33 54.23
C LEU A 142 -46.62 -7.16 55.65
N ASN A 143 -46.56 -5.97 56.20
CA ASN A 143 -47.21 -5.64 57.49
C ASN A 143 -48.74 -5.81 57.35
N GLN A 144 -49.38 -5.27 56.32
CA GLN A 144 -50.80 -5.44 56.02
C GLN A 144 -51.19 -6.93 55.87
N LEU A 145 -50.36 -7.71 55.14
CA LEU A 145 -50.59 -9.17 54.99
C LEU A 145 -50.57 -9.89 56.34
N THR A 146 -49.61 -9.52 57.25
CA THR A 146 -49.48 -10.10 58.55
C THR A 146 -50.72 -9.80 59.42
N GLU A 147 -51.24 -8.58 59.37
CA GLU A 147 -52.47 -8.17 60.05
C GLU A 147 -53.71 -8.95 59.52
N VAL A 148 -53.88 -9.05 58.17
CA VAL A 148 -54.95 -9.84 57.59
C VAL A 148 -54.87 -11.32 57.95
N LYS A 149 -53.69 -11.90 57.94
CA LYS A 149 -53.46 -13.30 58.45
C LYS A 149 -53.80 -13.51 59.91
N SER A 150 -53.54 -12.53 60.76
CA SER A 150 -53.94 -12.57 62.16
C SER A 150 -55.44 -12.50 62.34
N SER A 151 -56.13 -11.58 61.62
CA SER A 151 -57.61 -11.44 61.62
C SER A 151 -58.31 -12.70 61.12
N LEU A 152 -57.79 -13.34 60.08
CA LEU A 152 -58.29 -14.62 59.56
C LEU A 152 -58.19 -15.73 60.63
N ARG A 153 -57.03 -15.89 61.28
CA ARG A 153 -56.85 -16.89 62.32
C ARG A 153 -57.85 -16.69 63.45
N GLU A 154 -58.11 -15.47 63.88
CA GLU A 154 -59.09 -15.19 64.90
C GLU A 154 -60.54 -15.49 64.45
N ALA A 155 -60.91 -15.07 63.22
CA ALA A 155 -62.23 -15.40 62.64
C ALA A 155 -62.42 -16.92 62.46
N GLU A 156 -61.40 -17.64 62.04
CA GLU A 156 -61.39 -19.12 61.88
C GLU A 156 -61.64 -19.80 63.25
N ARG A 157 -60.92 -19.34 64.33
CA ARG A 157 -61.10 -19.87 65.66
C ARG A 157 -62.50 -19.68 66.18
N ARG A 158 -63.09 -18.46 66.00
CA ARG A 158 -64.47 -18.17 66.40
C ARG A 158 -65.48 -19.02 65.64
N TYR A 159 -65.31 -19.12 64.26
CA TYR A 159 -66.15 -19.93 63.41
C TYR A 159 -66.12 -21.43 63.83
N LYS A 160 -64.95 -21.98 64.07
CA LYS A 160 -64.79 -23.40 64.50
C LYS A 160 -65.45 -23.65 65.85
N LEU A 161 -65.35 -22.72 66.81
CA LEU A 161 -65.98 -22.82 68.11
C LEU A 161 -67.55 -22.76 67.97
N ASN A 162 -68.08 -21.70 67.27
CA ASN A 162 -69.49 -21.53 67.15
C ASN A 162 -70.14 -22.67 66.30
N LYS A 163 -69.45 -23.21 65.35
CA LYS A 163 -69.89 -24.41 64.58
C LYS A 163 -70.09 -25.60 65.56
N LYS A 164 -69.12 -25.90 66.41
CA LYS A 164 -69.23 -26.97 67.41
C LYS A 164 -70.34 -26.75 68.41
N LEU A 165 -70.64 -25.52 68.83
CA LEU A 165 -71.71 -25.15 69.73
C LEU A 165 -73.09 -25.27 69.03
N PHE A 166 -73.20 -24.83 67.72
CA PHE A 166 -74.37 -24.95 66.92
C PHE A 166 -74.73 -26.40 66.65
N ASP A 167 -73.73 -27.26 66.29
CA ASP A 167 -73.89 -28.71 66.10
C ASP A 167 -74.44 -29.42 67.38
N LYS A 168 -74.26 -28.79 68.58
CA LYS A 168 -74.75 -29.21 69.94
C LYS A 168 -76.02 -28.49 70.32
N GLY A 169 -76.61 -27.59 69.48
CA GLY A 169 -77.81 -26.82 69.82
C GLY A 169 -77.58 -25.71 70.86
N ALA A 170 -76.35 -25.32 71.18
CA ALA A 170 -75.97 -24.37 72.24
C ALA A 170 -75.91 -22.89 71.84
N VAL A 171 -76.02 -22.59 70.52
CA VAL A 171 -76.05 -21.21 69.97
C VAL A 171 -77.11 -21.10 68.83
N ALA A 172 -77.62 -19.87 68.59
CA ALA A 172 -78.58 -19.61 67.52
C ALA A 172 -77.96 -19.70 66.14
N GLU A 173 -78.78 -20.09 65.13
CA GLU A 173 -78.33 -20.17 63.73
C GLU A 173 -77.77 -18.85 63.19
N GLN A 174 -78.40 -17.75 63.62
CA GLN A 174 -77.95 -16.42 63.20
C GLN A 174 -76.51 -16.13 63.67
N GLU A 175 -76.13 -16.47 64.90
CA GLU A 175 -74.77 -16.28 65.41
C GLU A 175 -73.76 -17.17 64.72
N TYR A 176 -74.12 -18.41 64.40
CA TYR A 176 -73.32 -19.30 63.57
C TYR A 176 -73.10 -18.74 62.12
N LEU A 177 -74.15 -18.26 61.51
CA LEU A 177 -74.10 -17.66 60.16
C LEU A 177 -73.24 -16.38 60.10
N GLU A 178 -73.35 -15.52 61.16
CA GLU A 178 -72.50 -14.32 61.29
C GLU A 178 -71.03 -14.68 61.40
N THR A 179 -70.67 -15.62 62.26
CA THR A 179 -69.25 -16.02 62.37
C THR A 179 -68.73 -16.73 61.12
N LYS A 180 -69.57 -17.49 60.40
CA LYS A 180 -69.26 -18.11 59.08
C LYS A 180 -69.03 -17.05 58.03
N ASN A 181 -69.88 -16.04 57.92
CA ASN A 181 -69.75 -14.95 57.00
C ASN A 181 -68.50 -14.13 57.22
N ASN A 182 -68.19 -13.81 58.48
CA ASN A 182 -66.97 -13.13 58.87
C ASN A 182 -65.73 -13.95 58.54
N TYR A 183 -65.70 -15.27 58.78
CA TYR A 183 -64.60 -16.14 58.37
C TYR A 183 -64.41 -16.14 56.87
N ASN A 184 -65.48 -16.27 56.09
CA ASN A 184 -65.40 -16.22 54.59
C ASN A 184 -64.90 -14.85 54.11
N TYR A 185 -65.40 -13.76 54.68
CA TYR A 185 -64.93 -12.41 54.36
C TYR A 185 -63.39 -12.28 54.63
N GLN A 186 -62.87 -12.70 55.79
CA GLN A 186 -61.46 -12.61 56.04
C GLN A 186 -60.63 -13.52 55.14
N LYS A 187 -61.16 -14.68 54.74
CA LYS A 187 -60.53 -15.58 53.79
C LYS A 187 -60.41 -14.93 52.40
N ASP A 188 -61.46 -14.33 51.91
CA ASP A 188 -61.48 -13.63 50.63
C ASP A 188 -60.56 -12.40 50.64
N ARG A 189 -60.57 -11.66 51.79
CA ARG A 189 -59.63 -10.54 52.03
C ARG A 189 -58.19 -10.95 51.97
N LEU A 190 -57.81 -12.12 52.57
CA LEU A 190 -56.48 -12.64 52.46
C LEU A 190 -56.10 -12.96 51.05
N ALA A 191 -56.94 -13.67 50.28
CA ALA A 191 -56.71 -14.03 48.91
C ALA A 191 -56.49 -12.79 48.00
N LEU A 192 -57.29 -11.73 48.25
CA LEU A 192 -57.14 -10.46 47.53
C LEU A 192 -55.83 -9.78 47.90
N THR A 193 -55.45 -9.72 49.22
CA THR A 193 -54.21 -9.08 49.68
C THR A 193 -52.98 -9.79 49.14
N GLU A 194 -52.97 -11.13 49.05
CA GLU A 194 -51.88 -11.91 48.48
C GLU A 194 -51.75 -11.65 46.97
N ARG A 195 -52.86 -11.57 46.19
CA ARG A 195 -52.83 -11.21 44.76
C ARG A 195 -52.26 -9.80 44.56
N VAL A 196 -52.71 -8.82 45.35
CA VAL A 196 -52.21 -7.42 45.28
C VAL A 196 -50.70 -7.41 45.58
N LEU A 197 -50.24 -8.08 46.64
CA LEU A 197 -48.84 -8.16 46.98
C LEU A 197 -48.01 -8.81 45.82
N GLN A 198 -48.54 -9.88 45.21
CA GLN A 198 -47.88 -10.52 44.08
C GLN A 198 -47.75 -9.57 42.86
N GLN A 199 -48.88 -8.87 42.54
CA GLN A 199 -48.90 -7.92 41.42
C GLN A 199 -47.94 -6.75 41.70
N ASP A 200 -47.96 -6.17 42.89
CA ASP A 200 -47.05 -5.09 43.31
C ASP A 200 -45.59 -5.52 43.22
N SER A 201 -45.28 -6.76 43.63
CA SER A 201 -43.94 -7.32 43.55
C SER A 201 -43.45 -7.40 42.09
N ILE A 202 -44.31 -7.85 41.19
CA ILE A 202 -44.00 -7.91 39.74
C ILE A 202 -43.78 -6.51 39.16
N SER A 203 -44.70 -5.56 39.46
CA SER A 203 -44.59 -4.16 38.99
C SER A 203 -43.33 -3.48 39.52
N SER A 204 -43.04 -3.60 40.81
CA SER A 204 -41.84 -3.06 41.45
C SER A 204 -40.56 -3.62 40.86
N LYS A 205 -40.54 -4.92 40.59
CA LYS A 205 -39.39 -5.57 39.94
C LYS A 205 -39.15 -4.99 38.52
N GLN A 206 -40.25 -4.84 37.75
CA GLN A 206 -40.20 -4.28 36.41
C GLN A 206 -39.72 -2.84 36.40
N GLU A 207 -40.24 -1.99 37.31
CA GLU A 207 -39.81 -0.60 37.45
C GLU A 207 -38.34 -0.48 37.85
N ASN A 208 -37.86 -1.32 38.77
CA ASN A 208 -36.44 -1.36 39.18
C ASN A 208 -35.53 -1.83 38.00
N VAL A 209 -35.96 -2.81 37.23
CA VAL A 209 -35.22 -3.25 36.03
C VAL A 209 -35.16 -2.12 35.00
N GLN A 210 -36.27 -1.45 34.72
CA GLN A 210 -36.31 -0.35 33.77
C GLN A 210 -35.44 0.83 34.21
N ALA A 211 -35.49 1.21 35.50
CA ALA A 211 -34.65 2.27 36.05
C ALA A 211 -33.16 1.92 35.94
N ARG A 212 -32.79 0.67 36.23
CA ARG A 212 -31.43 0.19 36.12
C ARG A 212 -30.94 0.18 34.67
N GLU A 213 -31.75 -0.31 33.71
CA GLU A 213 -31.40 -0.32 32.30
C GLU A 213 -31.19 1.09 31.76
N SER A 214 -32.03 2.04 32.15
CA SER A 214 -31.89 3.46 31.75
C SER A 214 -30.57 4.04 32.29
N TYR A 215 -30.23 3.80 33.54
CA TYR A 215 -28.96 4.20 34.15
C TYR A 215 -27.78 3.60 33.38
N GLU A 216 -27.78 2.27 33.14
CA GLU A 216 -26.67 1.58 32.46
C GLU A 216 -26.47 2.09 31.00
N LYS A 217 -27.56 2.35 30.27
CA LYS A 217 -27.47 2.95 28.93
C LYS A 217 -26.82 4.33 28.95
N THR A 218 -27.24 5.18 29.90
CA THR A 218 -26.71 6.53 30.02
C THR A 218 -25.25 6.52 30.53
N ARG A 219 -24.89 5.58 31.41
CA ARG A 219 -23.51 5.37 31.86
C ARG A 219 -22.59 4.97 30.69
N LYS A 220 -23.03 4.07 29.79
CA LYS A 220 -22.30 3.72 28.58
C LYS A 220 -22.11 4.92 27.65
N ALA A 221 -23.12 5.78 27.51
CA ALA A 221 -22.99 7.01 26.76
C ALA A 221 -21.95 7.97 27.35
N LEU A 222 -21.87 8.04 28.69
CA LEU A 222 -20.83 8.80 29.38
C LEU A 222 -19.42 8.23 29.09
N GLU A 223 -19.24 6.92 29.13
CA GLU A 223 -17.96 6.28 28.81
C GLU A 223 -17.49 6.61 27.40
N LEU A 224 -18.42 6.60 26.42
CA LEU A 224 -18.12 7.01 25.04
C LEU A 224 -17.78 8.49 24.94
N MET A 225 -18.46 9.35 25.71
CA MET A 225 -18.17 10.79 25.71
C MET A 225 -16.79 11.06 26.33
N ARG A 226 -16.41 10.38 27.41
CA ARG A 226 -15.07 10.47 28.00
C ARG A 226 -13.99 10.08 27.01
N LYS A 227 -14.20 8.98 26.26
CA LYS A 227 -13.29 8.56 25.23
C LYS A 227 -13.10 9.64 24.14
N LYS A 228 -14.17 10.29 23.71
CA LYS A 228 -14.07 11.41 22.75
C LYS A 228 -13.23 12.58 23.28
N VAL A 229 -13.37 12.91 24.57
CA VAL A 229 -12.54 13.94 25.20
C VAL A 229 -11.10 13.47 25.36
N GLU A 230 -10.85 12.20 25.65
CA GLU A 230 -9.50 11.60 25.65
C GLU A 230 -8.86 11.65 24.28
N ASP A 231 -9.64 11.48 23.20
CA ASP A 231 -9.18 11.54 21.79
C ASP A 231 -8.75 12.97 21.35
N LEU A 232 -9.02 14.00 22.16
CA LEU A 232 -8.44 15.34 21.98
C LEU A 232 -6.92 15.36 22.25
N VAL A 233 -6.39 14.39 22.98
CA VAL A 233 -4.95 14.17 23.10
C VAL A 233 -4.54 13.17 22.03
N VAL A 234 -3.98 13.68 20.95
CA VAL A 234 -3.48 12.85 19.84
C VAL A 234 -2.23 12.12 20.29
N ARG A 235 -2.24 10.79 20.19
CA ARG A 235 -1.16 9.91 20.62
C ARG A 235 -0.62 9.08 19.48
N ALA A 236 0.65 8.69 19.59
CA ALA A 236 1.28 7.78 18.64
C ALA A 236 0.59 6.39 18.68
N PRO A 237 0.04 5.89 17.56
CA PRO A 237 -0.62 4.58 17.52
C PRO A 237 0.37 3.41 17.55
N VAL A 238 1.62 3.66 17.16
CA VAL A 238 2.72 2.69 17.06
C VAL A 238 4.06 3.33 17.42
N ASP A 239 5.07 2.50 17.64
CA ASP A 239 6.45 2.95 17.75
C ASP A 239 6.97 3.38 16.37
N GLY A 240 7.60 4.56 16.29
CA GLY A 240 8.08 5.07 15.02
C GLY A 240 8.60 6.51 15.10
N GLN A 241 8.96 7.06 13.96
CA GLN A 241 9.39 8.44 13.85
C GLN A 241 8.24 9.32 13.35
N LEU A 242 7.93 10.39 14.06
CA LEU A 242 7.01 11.46 13.62
C LEU A 242 7.67 12.23 12.48
N THR A 243 7.27 11.97 11.25
CA THR A 243 7.95 12.52 10.06
C THR A 243 7.29 13.76 9.48
N SER A 244 6.09 14.05 9.93
CA SER A 244 5.38 15.30 9.61
C SER A 244 4.31 15.56 10.66
N LEU A 245 4.24 16.78 11.16
CA LEU A 245 3.18 17.29 12.03
C LEU A 245 2.68 18.63 11.48
N ASP A 246 1.53 18.59 10.80
CA ASP A 246 0.87 19.78 10.24
C ASP A 246 -0.14 20.33 11.26
N ALA A 247 0.37 20.85 12.36
CA ALA A 247 -0.44 21.44 13.42
C ALA A 247 0.35 22.52 14.17
N GLU A 248 -0.14 23.75 14.14
CA GLU A 248 0.46 24.88 14.85
C GLU A 248 -0.42 25.33 16.01
N ILE A 249 0.19 25.76 17.11
CA ILE A 249 -0.53 26.24 18.30
C ILE A 249 -1.49 27.36 17.91
N GLY A 250 -2.74 27.23 18.32
CA GLY A 250 -3.83 28.16 18.01
C GLY A 250 -4.58 27.86 16.71
N GLN A 251 -4.11 26.96 15.86
CA GLN A 251 -4.78 26.53 14.64
C GLN A 251 -6.01 25.65 15.00
N SER A 252 -7.11 25.81 14.25
CA SER A 252 -8.28 24.94 14.36
C SER A 252 -8.16 23.78 13.38
N LYS A 253 -8.39 22.56 13.87
CA LYS A 253 -8.42 21.31 13.09
C LYS A 253 -9.82 20.71 13.12
N SER A 254 -10.29 20.29 11.95
CA SER A 254 -11.58 19.64 11.81
C SER A 254 -11.48 18.15 12.09
N LYS A 255 -12.60 17.52 12.47
CA LYS A 255 -12.67 16.07 12.59
C LYS A 255 -12.36 15.38 11.27
N GLY A 256 -11.42 14.41 11.28
CA GLY A 256 -10.93 13.69 10.10
C GLY A 256 -9.82 14.45 9.33
N GLU A 257 -9.44 15.63 9.76
CA GLU A 257 -8.35 16.39 9.15
C GLU A 257 -7.01 15.76 9.51
N ARG A 258 -6.11 15.70 8.53
CA ARG A 258 -4.76 15.15 8.74
C ARG A 258 -3.95 16.07 9.63
N LEU A 259 -3.36 15.49 10.66
CA LEU A 259 -2.48 16.17 11.60
C LEU A 259 -1.01 15.88 11.32
N GLY A 260 -0.70 14.70 10.76
CA GLY A 260 0.67 14.29 10.53
C GLY A 260 0.80 12.84 10.11
N GLN A 261 2.01 12.30 10.27
CA GLN A 261 2.28 10.89 9.98
C GLN A 261 3.45 10.35 10.81
N ILE A 262 3.37 9.05 11.11
CA ILE A 262 4.45 8.30 11.77
C ILE A 262 4.94 7.21 10.82
N ASP A 263 6.24 7.15 10.62
CA ASP A 263 6.92 6.09 9.90
C ASP A 263 7.40 5.03 10.88
N VAL A 264 6.97 3.80 10.65
CA VAL A 264 7.41 2.65 11.45
C VAL A 264 8.82 2.27 11.05
N ILE A 265 9.77 2.26 12.00
CA ILE A 265 11.19 1.98 11.75
C ILE A 265 11.46 0.47 11.67
N SER A 266 10.57 -0.29 11.07
CA SER A 266 10.78 -1.73 10.86
C SER A 266 11.59 -2.06 9.61
N GLY A 267 11.97 -1.05 8.81
CA GLY A 267 12.74 -1.16 7.60
C GLY A 267 12.33 -0.19 6.50
N TYR A 268 13.12 -0.19 5.43
CA TYR A 268 12.88 0.62 4.25
C TYR A 268 12.54 -0.24 3.05
N LYS A 269 11.77 0.32 2.14
CA LYS A 269 11.56 -0.15 0.78
C LYS A 269 11.96 0.94 -0.19
N VAL A 270 12.25 0.57 -1.41
CA VAL A 270 12.52 1.53 -2.47
C VAL A 270 11.40 1.46 -3.48
N ARG A 271 10.72 2.58 -3.69
CA ARG A 271 9.71 2.70 -4.75
C ARG A 271 10.38 3.21 -6.00
N VAL A 272 10.22 2.46 -7.07
CA VAL A 272 10.87 2.68 -8.36
C VAL A 272 9.83 2.95 -9.42
N ASP A 273 10.03 3.99 -10.22
CA ASP A 273 9.22 4.28 -11.40
C ASP A 273 9.91 3.67 -12.64
N VAL A 274 9.25 2.70 -13.26
CA VAL A 274 9.74 1.97 -14.44
C VAL A 274 8.94 2.37 -15.66
N ASP A 275 9.61 2.52 -16.81
CA ASP A 275 8.96 2.82 -18.09
C ASP A 275 8.00 1.69 -18.52
N GLU A 276 6.85 2.04 -19.08
CA GLU A 276 5.79 1.09 -19.44
C GLU A 276 6.23 0.03 -20.47
N HIS A 277 7.26 0.30 -21.29
CA HIS A 277 7.80 -0.67 -22.23
C HIS A 277 8.33 -1.95 -21.56
N TYR A 278 8.67 -1.88 -20.27
CA TYR A 278 9.19 -3.00 -19.51
C TYR A 278 8.12 -3.75 -18.69
N ILE A 279 6.82 -3.35 -18.76
CA ILE A 279 5.77 -3.91 -17.91
C ILE A 279 5.60 -5.42 -18.06
N SER A 280 5.78 -5.94 -19.29
CA SER A 280 5.70 -7.38 -19.56
C SER A 280 6.93 -8.18 -19.12
N ARG A 281 8.02 -7.50 -18.75
CA ARG A 281 9.32 -8.10 -18.42
C ARG A 281 9.68 -7.94 -16.93
N ILE A 282 8.90 -7.16 -16.19
CA ILE A 282 9.12 -6.90 -14.76
C ILE A 282 8.11 -7.71 -13.93
N TYR A 283 8.62 -8.52 -13.01
CA TYR A 283 7.81 -9.37 -12.13
C TYR A 283 8.44 -9.48 -10.73
N ALA A 284 7.63 -9.88 -9.76
CA ALA A 284 8.09 -10.07 -8.39
C ALA A 284 9.17 -11.18 -8.32
N GLY A 285 10.17 -10.97 -7.47
CA GLY A 285 11.32 -11.85 -7.32
C GLY A 285 12.55 -11.46 -8.15
N GLN A 286 12.42 -10.54 -9.12
CA GLN A 286 13.59 -10.01 -9.82
C GLN A 286 14.44 -9.15 -8.88
N GLN A 287 15.75 -9.16 -9.13
CA GLN A 287 16.72 -8.43 -8.34
C GLN A 287 17.15 -7.13 -9.03
N GLY A 288 17.53 -6.19 -8.20
CA GLY A 288 18.21 -4.98 -8.63
C GLY A 288 19.37 -4.68 -7.69
N SER A 289 20.36 -4.00 -8.18
CA SER A 289 21.53 -3.61 -7.39
C SER A 289 21.83 -2.12 -7.50
N PHE A 290 22.37 -1.54 -6.45
CA PHE A 290 22.84 -0.16 -6.43
C PHE A 290 24.10 -0.05 -5.56
N ASN A 291 24.88 0.99 -5.79
CA ASN A 291 26.05 1.28 -4.98
C ASN A 291 25.73 2.42 -4.01
N PHE A 292 26.09 2.25 -2.74
CA PHE A 292 25.91 3.25 -1.70
C PHE A 292 27.12 3.23 -0.76
N ASP A 293 27.75 4.38 -0.55
CA ASP A 293 28.95 4.55 0.30
C ASP A 293 30.06 3.52 -0.04
N GLY A 294 30.27 3.23 -1.36
CA GLY A 294 31.30 2.30 -1.84
C GLY A 294 30.95 0.81 -1.72
N LYS A 295 29.77 0.46 -1.20
CA LYS A 295 29.30 -0.93 -1.09
C LYS A 295 28.14 -1.18 -2.07
N LYS A 296 28.09 -2.41 -2.62
CA LYS A 296 26.99 -2.86 -3.46
C LYS A 296 25.90 -3.47 -2.57
N TYR A 297 24.66 -3.02 -2.77
CA TYR A 297 23.48 -3.54 -2.10
C TYR A 297 22.53 -4.15 -3.11
N THR A 298 21.82 -5.19 -2.70
CA THR A 298 20.87 -5.90 -3.53
C THR A 298 19.45 -5.70 -3.01
N LEU A 299 18.54 -5.43 -3.93
CA LEU A 299 17.11 -5.28 -3.71
C LEU A 299 16.36 -6.35 -4.47
N GLU A 300 15.19 -6.73 -3.98
CA GLU A 300 14.27 -7.65 -4.65
C GLU A 300 12.92 -6.98 -4.87
N ILE A 301 12.35 -7.12 -6.06
CA ILE A 301 11.00 -6.66 -6.37
C ILE A 301 10.00 -7.50 -5.58
N LYS A 302 9.29 -6.89 -4.64
CA LYS A 302 8.23 -7.55 -3.86
C LYS A 302 6.84 -7.29 -4.43
N LYS A 303 6.64 -6.13 -5.05
CA LYS A 303 5.34 -5.76 -5.58
C LYS A 303 5.48 -4.97 -6.87
N VAL A 304 4.69 -5.34 -7.88
CA VAL A 304 4.52 -4.60 -9.14
C VAL A 304 3.12 -3.99 -9.14
N TYR A 305 3.03 -2.69 -9.35
CA TYR A 305 1.75 -1.99 -9.53
C TYR A 305 1.42 -1.93 -11.02
N THR A 306 0.33 -2.54 -11.42
CA THR A 306 -0.06 -2.66 -12.83
C THR A 306 -0.67 -1.40 -13.43
N GLN A 307 -0.96 -0.39 -12.59
CA GLN A 307 -1.50 0.88 -13.06
C GLN A 307 -0.37 1.72 -13.67
N VAL A 308 -0.52 2.04 -14.95
CA VAL A 308 0.38 2.95 -15.67
C VAL A 308 -0.14 4.39 -15.53
N ALA A 309 0.73 5.31 -15.17
CA ALA A 309 0.47 6.73 -15.11
C ALA A 309 1.66 7.49 -15.72
N ASN A 310 1.40 8.42 -16.63
CA ASN A 310 2.43 9.20 -17.34
C ASN A 310 3.50 8.34 -18.02
N GLY A 311 3.11 7.20 -18.65
CA GLY A 311 4.03 6.29 -19.33
C GLY A 311 4.93 5.47 -18.40
N ARG A 312 4.61 5.40 -17.08
CA ARG A 312 5.39 4.66 -16.07
C ARG A 312 4.49 3.86 -15.16
N PHE A 313 5.00 2.75 -14.66
CA PHE A 313 4.40 1.97 -13.58
C PHE A 313 5.36 1.88 -12.39
N GLN A 314 4.83 1.58 -11.22
CA GLN A 314 5.60 1.55 -9.99
C GLN A 314 5.91 0.11 -9.57
N VAL A 315 7.08 -0.07 -8.97
CA VAL A 315 7.44 -1.29 -8.26
C VAL A 315 7.99 -0.97 -6.87
N ASP A 316 7.63 -1.75 -5.87
CA ASP A 316 8.23 -1.69 -4.54
C ASP A 316 9.29 -2.79 -4.43
N MET A 317 10.53 -2.37 -4.12
CA MET A 317 11.66 -3.25 -3.87
C MET A 317 12.06 -3.22 -2.40
N THR A 318 12.46 -4.36 -1.87
CA THR A 318 12.96 -4.49 -0.49
C THR A 318 14.41 -4.94 -0.48
N PHE A 319 15.15 -4.56 0.54
CA PHE A 319 16.52 -5.01 0.72
C PHE A 319 16.53 -6.54 0.99
N LEU A 320 17.42 -7.27 0.32
CA LEU A 320 17.63 -8.70 0.60
C LEU A 320 18.46 -8.90 1.87
N GLU A 321 19.35 -7.98 2.13
CA GLU A 321 20.17 -7.90 3.33
C GLU A 321 19.76 -6.68 4.15
N GLU A 322 20.49 -6.36 5.20
CA GLU A 322 20.24 -5.14 5.98
C GLU A 322 20.40 -3.90 5.11
N ALA A 323 19.47 -2.95 5.28
CA ALA A 323 19.55 -1.66 4.62
C ALA A 323 20.78 -0.88 5.10
N PRO A 324 21.38 -0.02 4.26
CA PRO A 324 22.47 0.84 4.70
C PRO A 324 22.09 1.66 5.94
N GLU A 325 22.94 1.71 6.98
CA GLU A 325 22.64 2.44 8.23
C GLU A 325 22.36 3.93 8.01
N LYS A 326 23.01 4.54 7.01
CA LYS A 326 22.87 5.98 6.71
C LYS A 326 21.78 6.31 5.71
N ILE A 327 21.01 5.31 5.26
CA ILE A 327 19.93 5.55 4.29
C ILE A 327 18.79 6.31 4.96
N ARG A 328 18.21 7.26 4.24
CA ARG A 328 17.14 8.12 4.77
C ARG A 328 15.93 8.10 3.84
N ARG A 329 14.76 8.27 4.41
CA ARG A 329 13.52 8.51 3.67
C ARG A 329 13.67 9.66 2.67
N GLY A 330 13.08 9.51 1.48
CA GLY A 330 13.11 10.50 0.40
C GLY A 330 14.40 10.51 -0.42
N GLN A 331 15.42 9.73 -0.03
CA GLN A 331 16.65 9.61 -0.79
C GLN A 331 16.42 8.90 -2.10
N THR A 332 16.94 9.44 -3.20
CA THR A 332 16.88 8.82 -4.52
C THR A 332 18.09 7.91 -4.72
N LEU A 333 17.83 6.70 -5.19
CA LEU A 333 18.84 5.68 -5.51
C LEU A 333 18.80 5.36 -6.99
N GLN A 334 19.97 5.23 -7.64
CA GLN A 334 20.10 4.70 -8.99
C GLN A 334 20.28 3.19 -8.91
N ILE A 335 19.28 2.45 -9.39
CA ILE A 335 19.20 0.99 -9.28
C ILE A 335 19.33 0.38 -10.68
N ARG A 336 20.10 -0.68 -10.80
CA ARG A 336 20.16 -1.52 -12.00
C ARG A 336 19.27 -2.73 -11.77
N VAL A 337 18.11 -2.76 -12.42
CA VAL A 337 17.16 -3.88 -12.32
C VAL A 337 17.49 -4.91 -13.38
N ALA A 338 17.70 -6.15 -12.96
CA ALA A 338 17.98 -7.28 -13.84
C ALA A 338 16.72 -7.72 -14.60
N LEU A 339 16.82 -7.76 -15.93
CA LEU A 339 15.75 -8.23 -16.81
C LEU A 339 15.95 -9.66 -17.31
N SER A 340 17.15 -10.22 -17.14
CA SER A 340 17.50 -11.59 -17.53
C SER A 340 18.31 -12.28 -16.43
N GLN A 341 18.43 -13.59 -16.53
CA GLN A 341 19.42 -14.34 -15.76
C GLN A 341 20.83 -14.08 -16.32
N GLU A 342 21.82 -14.29 -15.50
CA GLU A 342 23.22 -14.26 -15.91
C GLU A 342 23.51 -15.37 -16.91
N LYS A 343 24.19 -15.02 -18.01
CA LYS A 343 24.64 -15.97 -19.05
C LYS A 343 26.01 -15.57 -19.55
N GLU A 344 26.78 -16.52 -20.05
CA GLU A 344 28.00 -16.22 -20.81
C GLU A 344 27.62 -15.65 -22.18
N ALA A 345 28.21 -14.54 -22.56
CA ALA A 345 27.98 -13.88 -23.85
C ALA A 345 29.26 -13.23 -24.38
N VAL A 346 29.30 -13.03 -25.69
CA VAL A 346 30.34 -12.23 -26.35
C VAL A 346 29.95 -10.76 -26.23
N LEU A 347 30.85 -9.93 -25.72
CA LEU A 347 30.54 -8.55 -25.31
C LEU A 347 31.44 -7.54 -26.00
N ILE A 348 30.84 -6.41 -26.38
CA ILE A 348 31.56 -5.20 -26.81
C ILE A 348 31.14 -4.03 -25.92
N PRO A 349 32.07 -3.14 -25.52
CA PRO A 349 31.73 -1.95 -24.76
C PRO A 349 30.80 -1.03 -25.56
N LYS A 350 29.90 -0.34 -24.88
CA LYS A 350 29.10 0.72 -25.50
C LYS A 350 29.97 1.88 -25.95
N GLY A 351 29.63 2.45 -27.09
CA GLY A 351 30.38 3.55 -27.66
C GLY A 351 29.60 4.30 -28.74
N GLY A 352 30.24 5.34 -29.30
CA GLY A 352 29.62 6.22 -30.30
C GLY A 352 29.28 5.55 -31.62
N PHE A 353 29.90 4.42 -31.97
CA PHE A 353 29.65 3.70 -33.21
C PHE A 353 28.17 3.35 -33.40
N PHE A 354 27.45 3.08 -32.34
CA PHE A 354 26.04 2.66 -32.40
C PHE A 354 25.11 3.74 -32.96
N GLN A 355 25.44 5.02 -32.74
CA GLN A 355 24.59 6.14 -33.19
C GLN A 355 24.50 6.20 -34.71
N GLU A 356 25.60 5.93 -35.43
CA GLU A 356 25.67 5.98 -36.88
C GLU A 356 25.34 4.62 -37.51
N THR A 357 25.68 3.51 -36.88
CA THR A 357 25.52 2.17 -37.47
C THR A 357 24.21 1.48 -37.11
N GLY A 358 23.52 1.98 -36.07
CA GLY A 358 22.37 1.28 -35.48
C GLY A 358 22.71 -0.12 -34.95
N GLY A 359 24.00 -0.42 -34.80
CA GLY A 359 24.48 -1.74 -34.35
C GLY A 359 24.52 -2.81 -35.45
N ASN A 360 24.40 -2.43 -36.74
CA ASN A 360 24.41 -3.37 -37.84
C ASN A 360 25.83 -3.71 -38.34
N TRP A 361 26.78 -2.87 -38.09
CA TRP A 361 28.17 -3.07 -38.50
C TRP A 361 29.13 -2.32 -37.56
N ILE A 362 30.41 -2.77 -37.54
CA ILE A 362 31.48 -2.18 -36.76
C ILE A 362 32.80 -2.29 -37.51
N PHE A 363 33.79 -1.42 -37.26
CA PHE A 363 35.12 -1.59 -37.76
C PHE A 363 35.91 -2.58 -36.90
N LYS A 364 36.28 -3.73 -37.49
CA LYS A 364 37.16 -4.75 -36.90
C LYS A 364 38.59 -4.48 -37.35
N VAL A 365 39.48 -4.39 -36.38
CA VAL A 365 40.91 -4.16 -36.62
C VAL A 365 41.57 -5.48 -37.02
N SER A 366 42.46 -5.43 -38.04
CA SER A 366 43.25 -6.57 -38.49
C SER A 366 44.23 -7.02 -37.41
N GLU A 367 44.69 -8.27 -37.46
CA GLU A 367 45.64 -8.85 -36.48
C GLU A 367 46.95 -8.06 -36.35
N ASP A 368 47.42 -7.43 -37.44
CA ASP A 368 48.63 -6.61 -37.45
C ASP A 368 48.41 -5.17 -36.92
N GLY A 369 47.14 -4.79 -36.65
CA GLY A 369 46.79 -3.50 -36.11
C GLY A 369 46.92 -2.31 -37.09
N SER A 370 47.12 -2.57 -38.37
CA SER A 370 47.40 -1.55 -39.41
C SER A 370 46.14 -1.08 -40.14
N ILE A 371 45.13 -1.93 -40.24
CA ILE A 371 43.88 -1.66 -40.99
C ILE A 371 42.67 -2.05 -40.16
N ALA A 372 41.58 -1.31 -40.29
CA ALA A 372 40.27 -1.73 -39.76
C ALA A 372 39.29 -1.79 -40.95
N TYR A 373 38.52 -2.88 -41.02
CA TYR A 373 37.57 -3.14 -42.08
C TYR A 373 36.14 -3.24 -41.52
N LYS A 374 35.21 -2.75 -42.30
CA LYS A 374 33.77 -2.78 -41.99
C LYS A 374 33.29 -4.22 -41.93
N THR A 375 32.79 -4.65 -40.79
CA THR A 375 32.30 -6.01 -40.50
C THR A 375 30.84 -5.92 -40.05
N ASP A 376 29.97 -6.67 -40.72
CA ASP A 376 28.57 -6.78 -40.32
C ASP A 376 28.47 -7.56 -39.00
N ILE A 377 27.69 -7.02 -38.09
CA ILE A 377 27.44 -7.62 -36.76
C ILE A 377 25.96 -7.68 -36.49
N GLN A 378 25.61 -8.57 -35.58
CA GLN A 378 24.26 -8.61 -35.01
C GLN A 378 24.37 -8.47 -33.50
N LEU A 379 23.79 -7.41 -32.97
CA LEU A 379 23.70 -7.15 -31.55
C LEU A 379 22.43 -7.76 -31.00
N GLY A 380 22.54 -8.25 -29.76
CA GLY A 380 21.44 -8.78 -28.96
C GLY A 380 21.01 -7.82 -27.84
N SER A 381 20.93 -8.36 -26.64
CA SER A 381 20.60 -7.60 -25.43
C SER A 381 21.72 -6.62 -25.05
N GLN A 382 21.34 -5.63 -24.24
CA GLN A 382 22.31 -4.62 -23.77
C GLN A 382 22.16 -4.41 -22.26
N ASN A 383 23.23 -3.94 -21.63
CA ASN A 383 23.18 -3.39 -20.29
C ASN A 383 23.75 -1.96 -20.26
N THR A 384 24.08 -1.41 -19.11
CA THR A 384 24.61 -0.04 -18.99
C THR A 384 25.99 0.13 -19.62
N GLU A 385 26.78 -0.96 -19.79
CA GLU A 385 28.19 -0.90 -20.16
C GLU A 385 28.50 -1.62 -21.49
N TYR A 386 27.75 -2.67 -21.81
CA TYR A 386 28.05 -3.57 -22.93
C TYR A 386 26.84 -3.85 -23.81
N TYR A 387 27.13 -4.18 -25.09
CA TYR A 387 26.23 -4.88 -25.99
C TYR A 387 26.63 -6.36 -26.06
N GLU A 388 25.64 -7.24 -26.10
CA GLU A 388 25.80 -8.64 -26.46
C GLU A 388 25.98 -8.75 -27.96
N VAL A 389 26.97 -9.51 -28.44
CA VAL A 389 27.17 -9.82 -29.87
C VAL A 389 26.65 -11.21 -30.14
N LEU A 390 25.68 -11.33 -31.05
CA LEU A 390 25.09 -12.60 -31.46
C LEU A 390 25.86 -13.23 -32.64
N SER A 391 26.41 -12.40 -33.52
CA SER A 391 27.24 -12.87 -34.67
C SER A 391 28.12 -11.74 -35.20
N GLY A 392 29.18 -12.13 -35.94
CA GLY A 392 30.07 -11.22 -36.65
C GLY A 392 31.40 -10.95 -35.95
N LEU A 393 31.53 -11.23 -34.65
CA LEU A 393 32.78 -11.06 -33.91
C LEU A 393 33.07 -12.27 -33.03
N GLU A 394 34.36 -12.52 -32.78
CA GLU A 394 34.88 -13.57 -31.89
C GLU A 394 35.59 -12.97 -30.69
N PRO A 395 35.61 -13.66 -29.53
CA PRO A 395 36.40 -13.23 -28.41
C PRO A 395 37.91 -13.07 -28.76
N GLY A 396 38.44 -11.90 -28.46
CA GLY A 396 39.81 -11.53 -28.80
C GLY A 396 39.91 -10.55 -29.99
N ASP A 397 38.87 -10.40 -30.79
CA ASP A 397 38.79 -9.38 -31.83
C ASP A 397 38.97 -7.98 -31.28
N GLN A 398 39.66 -7.12 -32.01
CA GLN A 398 39.73 -5.69 -31.69
C GLN A 398 38.76 -4.91 -32.56
N VAL A 399 37.98 -4.03 -31.95
CA VAL A 399 36.96 -3.25 -32.63
C VAL A 399 37.04 -1.78 -32.27
N ILE A 400 36.67 -0.90 -33.18
CA ILE A 400 36.62 0.54 -32.93
C ILE A 400 35.25 0.89 -32.39
N THR A 401 35.15 1.42 -31.18
CA THR A 401 33.90 1.75 -30.50
C THR A 401 33.60 3.25 -30.44
N SER A 402 34.51 4.11 -30.90
CA SER A 402 34.30 5.54 -31.03
C SER A 402 33.24 5.90 -32.09
N SER A 403 32.81 7.16 -32.16
CA SER A 403 31.85 7.64 -33.20
C SER A 403 32.41 7.49 -34.59
N TYR A 404 31.52 7.17 -35.55
CA TYR A 404 31.83 6.99 -36.97
C TYR A 404 31.34 8.16 -37.85
N SER A 405 30.94 9.30 -37.25
CA SER A 405 30.39 10.44 -37.98
C SER A 405 31.18 10.91 -39.21
N ASN A 406 32.49 10.57 -39.27
CA ASN A 406 33.38 10.91 -40.40
C ASN A 406 33.71 9.73 -41.32
N TYR A 407 33.13 8.53 -41.10
CA TYR A 407 33.56 7.26 -41.72
C TYR A 407 32.41 6.47 -42.37
N GLU A 408 31.21 7.02 -42.49
CA GLU A 408 29.97 6.29 -42.86
C GLU A 408 30.08 5.52 -44.18
N ASP A 409 30.72 6.12 -45.20
CA ASP A 409 30.87 5.54 -46.54
C ASP A 409 32.20 4.80 -46.76
N ILE A 410 33.05 4.71 -45.74
CA ILE A 410 34.38 4.13 -45.83
C ILE A 410 34.29 2.63 -45.55
N GLN A 411 35.01 1.82 -46.37
CA GLN A 411 35.07 0.35 -46.20
C GLN A 411 36.31 -0.08 -45.40
N GLU A 412 37.39 0.67 -45.49
CA GLU A 412 38.67 0.36 -44.83
C GLU A 412 39.28 1.62 -44.23
N LEU A 413 39.67 1.53 -42.95
CA LEU A 413 40.45 2.56 -42.24
C LEU A 413 41.89 2.11 -42.15
N VAL A 414 42.83 2.92 -42.63
CA VAL A 414 44.26 2.73 -42.45
C VAL A 414 44.67 3.44 -41.15
N LEU A 415 45.09 2.66 -40.17
CA LEU A 415 45.43 3.14 -38.83
C LEU A 415 46.91 3.58 -38.82
N LYS A 416 47.15 4.83 -38.49
CA LYS A 416 48.48 5.41 -38.37
C LYS A 416 48.77 5.74 -36.88
N ASP A 417 50.02 5.47 -36.48
CA ASP A 417 50.53 5.86 -35.16
C ASP A 417 50.79 7.33 -35.10
#